data_a2c2b1f11ad888de44db2a568ccdfb47
#
_entry.id   a2c2b1f11ad888de44db2a568ccdfb47
#
_cell.length_a   1.000
_cell.length_b   1.000
_cell.length_c   1.000
_cell.angle_alpha   90.00
_cell.angle_beta   90.00
_cell.angle_gamma   90.00
#
_symmetry.space_group_name_H-M   'P 1'
#
loop_
_entity.id
_entity.type
_entity.pdbx_description
1 polymer ?
#
loop_
_entity_poly.entity_id
_entity_poly.type
_entity_poly.pdbx_seq_one_letter_code
_entity_poly.pdbx_strand_id
1 'polypeptide(L)'
;INAANESFAIAEVNRIRNENEIVLYNHFTGQTTSDIDGTDVLIKPIEGASWGLNKDVECVVTRIVQSKGGTELEEGEYALSGNGTGAEFLNQMNVGDKVKINTKLTTRTDNLIPIAEQMLTGNALVMREGKLTPRNENEAYNSQTYSRSGIGMSQDGKTLYLIVIDYKSSTSVGTNTATMCYILKQAGAWNVANMDAGG
;
A
#
# COMPACT_ATOMS: atom_id res chain seq x y z
N ILE A 1 -17.82 7.10 3.86
CA ILE A 1 -18.99 7.97 4.09
C ILE A 1 -20.22 7.13 3.75
N ASN A 2 -21.16 7.01 4.68
CA ASN A 2 -22.41 6.28 4.52
C ASN A 2 -23.52 7.15 3.86
N ALA A 3 -24.70 6.55 3.65
CA ALA A 3 -25.84 7.25 3.05
C ALA A 3 -26.37 8.44 3.89
N ALA A 4 -26.12 8.46 5.21
CA ALA A 4 -26.44 9.57 6.10
C ALA A 4 -25.39 10.70 6.10
N ASN A 5 -24.36 10.58 5.23
CA ASN A 5 -23.21 11.49 5.14
C ASN A 5 -22.29 11.49 6.40
N GLU A 6 -22.36 10.40 7.18
CA GLU A 6 -21.42 10.19 8.28
C GLU A 6 -20.17 9.50 7.76
N SER A 7 -19.03 9.69 8.42
CA SER A 7 -17.75 9.11 8.02
C SER A 7 -17.10 8.31 9.14
N PHE A 8 -16.42 7.24 8.77
CA PHE A 8 -15.59 6.45 9.64
C PHE A 8 -14.25 6.15 8.95
N ALA A 9 -13.16 6.18 9.70
CA ALA A 9 -11.84 5.90 9.14
C ALA A 9 -11.68 4.40 8.86
N ILE A 10 -11.15 4.07 7.66
CA ILE A 10 -10.66 2.72 7.38
C ILE A 10 -9.24 2.67 7.94
N ALA A 11 -9.00 1.75 8.89
CA ALA A 11 -7.73 1.65 9.60
C ALA A 11 -6.63 1.08 8.70
N GLU A 12 -6.96 0.08 7.88
CA GLU A 12 -6.00 -0.62 7.02
C GLU A 12 -6.72 -1.37 5.89
N VAL A 13 -5.92 -2.02 5.04
CA VAL A 13 -6.40 -2.86 3.94
C VAL A 13 -5.82 -4.27 4.09
N ASN A 14 -6.66 -5.31 3.93
CA ASN A 14 -6.26 -6.72 3.87
C ASN A 14 -5.46 -7.23 5.08
N ARG A 15 -5.83 -6.84 6.28
CA ARG A 15 -5.30 -7.42 7.52
C ARG A 15 -6.40 -7.78 8.50
N ILE A 16 -6.10 -8.57 9.51
CA ILE A 16 -7.02 -8.86 10.63
C ILE A 16 -7.47 -7.55 11.27
N ARG A 17 -8.79 -7.38 11.45
CA ARG A 17 -9.35 -6.22 12.16
C ARG A 17 -9.10 -6.35 13.66
N ASN A 18 -8.81 -5.22 14.29
CA ASN A 18 -8.79 -5.11 15.75
C ASN A 18 -10.11 -4.54 16.27
N GLU A 19 -10.20 -4.35 17.58
CA GLU A 19 -11.37 -3.73 18.21
C GLU A 19 -11.56 -2.28 17.74
N ASN A 20 -12.82 -1.89 17.57
CA ASN A 20 -13.26 -0.52 17.29
C ASN A 20 -12.75 0.07 15.95
N GLU A 21 -12.43 -0.76 14.98
CA GLU A 21 -11.98 -0.31 13.67
C GLU A 21 -12.79 -0.89 12.51
N ILE A 22 -12.58 -0.33 11.32
CA ILE A 22 -13.01 -0.89 10.04
C ILE A 22 -11.76 -1.17 9.19
N VAL A 23 -11.68 -2.38 8.62
CA VAL A 23 -10.66 -2.81 7.65
C VAL A 23 -11.34 -3.05 6.31
N LEU A 24 -10.71 -2.60 5.24
CA LEU A 24 -11.15 -2.87 3.87
C LEU A 24 -10.49 -4.16 3.38
N TYR A 25 -11.28 -5.06 2.82
CA TYR A 25 -10.80 -6.25 2.14
C TYR A 25 -11.10 -6.20 0.66
N ASN A 26 -10.22 -6.74 -0.14
CA ASN A 26 -10.37 -6.87 -1.59
C ASN A 26 -10.04 -8.29 -2.07
N HIS A 27 -10.10 -8.54 -3.36
CA HIS A 27 -9.90 -9.85 -3.98
C HIS A 27 -8.54 -10.52 -3.69
N PHE A 28 -7.54 -9.79 -3.23
CA PHE A 28 -6.23 -10.37 -2.89
C PHE A 28 -6.30 -11.31 -1.69
N THR A 29 -7.21 -11.08 -0.76
CA THR A 29 -7.46 -12.01 0.36
C THR A 29 -8.55 -13.03 0.06
N GLY A 30 -9.47 -12.72 -0.86
CA GLY A 30 -10.62 -13.54 -1.22
C GLY A 30 -11.69 -13.66 -0.13
N GLN A 31 -11.37 -13.30 1.09
CA GLN A 31 -12.29 -13.33 2.25
C GLN A 31 -11.87 -12.33 3.32
N THR A 32 -12.79 -12.00 4.22
CA THR A 32 -12.46 -11.25 5.43
C THR A 32 -11.73 -12.14 6.44
N THR A 33 -10.83 -11.55 7.22
CA THR A 33 -10.08 -12.27 8.25
C THR A 33 -10.28 -11.62 9.61
N SER A 34 -10.76 -12.39 10.57
CA SER A 34 -10.91 -11.95 11.96
C SER A 34 -11.17 -13.16 12.86
N ASP A 35 -10.95 -13.00 14.13
CA ASP A 35 -11.29 -13.96 15.19
C ASP A 35 -12.27 -13.38 16.22
N ILE A 36 -12.71 -12.14 16.01
CA ILE A 36 -13.66 -11.43 16.87
C ILE A 36 -14.97 -11.13 16.13
N ASP A 37 -16.09 -11.12 16.89
CA ASP A 37 -17.41 -10.81 16.32
C ASP A 37 -17.45 -9.41 15.71
N GLY A 38 -18.21 -9.25 14.64
CA GLY A 38 -18.37 -7.98 13.98
C GLY A 38 -19.30 -8.04 12.77
N THR A 39 -19.26 -6.99 11.98
CA THR A 39 -20.10 -6.84 10.78
C THR A 39 -19.23 -6.68 9.55
N ASP A 40 -19.53 -7.47 8.53
CA ASP A 40 -18.96 -7.35 7.19
C ASP A 40 -20.01 -6.76 6.26
N VAL A 41 -19.74 -5.60 5.69
CA VAL A 41 -20.55 -4.95 4.65
C VAL A 41 -19.86 -5.11 3.32
N LEU A 42 -20.43 -5.91 2.43
CA LEU A 42 -19.91 -6.16 1.09
C LEU A 42 -20.39 -5.04 0.17
N ILE A 43 -19.46 -4.52 -0.62
CA ILE A 43 -19.72 -3.39 -1.53
C ILE A 43 -19.15 -3.68 -2.91
N LYS A 44 -19.81 -3.16 -3.94
CA LYS A 44 -19.28 -3.13 -5.31
C LYS A 44 -19.23 -1.69 -5.83
N PRO A 45 -18.16 -1.28 -6.52
CA PRO A 45 -18.15 -0.01 -7.24
C PRO A 45 -19.36 0.06 -8.20
N ILE A 46 -19.99 1.22 -8.27
CA ILE A 46 -21.04 1.46 -9.25
C ILE A 46 -20.46 1.51 -10.67
N GLU A 47 -21.31 1.34 -11.68
CA GLU A 47 -20.88 1.42 -13.08
C GLU A 47 -20.11 2.73 -13.36
N GLY A 48 -18.95 2.62 -13.99
CA GLY A 48 -18.05 3.75 -14.29
C GLY A 48 -17.20 4.24 -13.12
N ALA A 49 -17.44 3.79 -11.90
CA ALA A 49 -16.56 4.08 -10.78
C ALA A 49 -15.30 3.20 -10.85
N SER A 50 -14.15 3.80 -10.56
CA SER A 50 -12.87 3.10 -10.51
C SER A 50 -12.06 3.53 -9.31
N TRP A 51 -11.35 2.58 -8.72
CA TRP A 51 -10.40 2.86 -7.64
C TRP A 51 -9.32 3.80 -8.14
N GLY A 52 -8.90 4.68 -7.29
CA GLY A 52 -7.84 5.62 -7.60
C GLY A 52 -7.48 6.47 -6.39
N LEU A 53 -6.33 7.11 -6.48
CA LEU A 53 -5.80 7.92 -5.42
C LEU A 53 -6.47 9.29 -5.38
N ASN A 54 -6.72 9.79 -4.17
CA ASN A 54 -7.27 11.12 -3.91
C ASN A 54 -8.63 11.38 -4.56
N LYS A 55 -9.43 10.35 -4.68
CA LYS A 55 -10.81 10.48 -5.17
C LYS A 55 -11.76 9.61 -4.37
N ASP A 56 -13.02 9.98 -4.43
CA ASP A 56 -14.11 9.17 -3.90
C ASP A 56 -14.47 8.08 -4.90
N VAL A 57 -14.59 6.85 -4.41
CA VAL A 57 -15.14 5.73 -5.16
C VAL A 57 -16.54 5.48 -4.64
N GLU A 58 -17.54 5.71 -5.47
CA GLU A 58 -18.92 5.36 -5.13
C GLU A 58 -19.13 3.86 -5.28
N CYS A 59 -19.68 3.25 -4.24
CA CYS A 59 -20.02 1.85 -4.19
C CYS A 59 -21.47 1.67 -3.76
N VAL A 60 -22.03 0.51 -4.06
CA VAL A 60 -23.34 0.07 -3.55
C VAL A 60 -23.12 -1.10 -2.58
N VAL A 61 -23.87 -1.12 -1.47
CA VAL A 61 -23.89 -2.23 -0.52
C VAL A 61 -24.61 -3.41 -1.15
N THR A 62 -23.95 -4.55 -1.28
CA THR A 62 -24.50 -5.78 -1.89
C THR A 62 -25.01 -6.78 -0.86
N ARG A 63 -24.30 -6.92 0.26
CA ARG A 63 -24.61 -7.85 1.36
C ARG A 63 -24.14 -7.30 2.69
N ILE A 64 -24.78 -7.74 3.78
CA ILE A 64 -24.36 -7.46 5.14
C ILE A 64 -24.35 -8.78 5.91
N VAL A 65 -23.25 -9.11 6.56
CA VAL A 65 -23.05 -10.37 7.27
C VAL A 65 -22.54 -10.10 8.69
N GLN A 66 -23.20 -10.68 9.69
CA GLN A 66 -22.64 -10.74 11.04
C GLN A 66 -21.61 -11.88 11.08
N SER A 67 -20.36 -11.58 11.37
CA SER A 67 -19.28 -12.51 11.10
C SER A 67 -18.10 -12.36 12.07
N LYS A 68 -17.45 -13.49 12.34
CA LYS A 68 -16.10 -13.53 12.94
C LYS A 68 -14.97 -13.46 11.91
N GLY A 69 -15.29 -13.21 10.65
CA GLY A 69 -14.40 -13.31 9.51
C GLY A 69 -14.71 -14.55 8.67
N GLY A 70 -13.93 -14.78 7.62
CA GLY A 70 -14.18 -15.84 6.65
C GLY A 70 -15.35 -15.54 5.70
N THR A 71 -15.85 -14.31 5.66
CA THR A 71 -16.84 -13.91 4.65
C THR A 71 -16.15 -13.85 3.29
N GLU A 72 -16.54 -14.76 2.40
CA GLU A 72 -16.00 -14.81 1.04
C GLU A 72 -16.44 -13.62 0.21
N LEU A 73 -15.51 -13.11 -0.62
CA LEU A 73 -15.74 -12.04 -1.57
C LEU A 73 -15.99 -12.62 -2.95
N GLU A 74 -17.09 -12.22 -3.58
CA GLU A 74 -17.35 -12.50 -4.98
C GLU A 74 -16.49 -11.62 -5.90
N GLU A 75 -16.47 -11.93 -7.18
CA GLU A 75 -15.77 -11.12 -8.17
C GLU A 75 -16.26 -9.66 -8.17
N GLY A 76 -15.29 -8.75 -8.06
CA GLY A 76 -15.56 -7.30 -7.97
C GLY A 76 -16.11 -6.82 -6.63
N GLU A 77 -16.28 -7.70 -5.64
CA GLU A 77 -16.66 -7.30 -4.28
C GLU A 77 -15.44 -6.84 -3.47
N TYR A 78 -15.73 -5.94 -2.56
CA TYR A 78 -14.89 -5.50 -1.47
C TYR A 78 -15.68 -5.65 -0.17
N ALA A 79 -15.02 -5.79 0.96
CA ALA A 79 -15.70 -5.83 2.24
C ALA A 79 -15.18 -4.74 3.18
N LEU A 80 -16.09 -4.03 3.81
CA LEU A 80 -15.83 -3.22 4.99
C LEU A 80 -16.11 -4.11 6.19
N SER A 81 -15.09 -4.49 6.94
CA SER A 81 -15.18 -5.39 8.07
C SER A 81 -14.93 -4.63 9.36
N GLY A 82 -15.92 -4.51 10.21
CA GLY A 82 -15.89 -3.71 11.43
C GLY A 82 -16.19 -4.49 12.70
N ASN A 83 -15.62 -4.04 13.84
CA ASN A 83 -15.93 -4.50 15.17
C ASN A 83 -16.17 -3.31 16.10
N GLY A 84 -16.89 -3.51 17.21
CA GLY A 84 -17.18 -2.44 18.17
C GLY A 84 -17.80 -1.22 17.51
N THR A 85 -17.22 -0.03 17.69
CA THR A 85 -17.71 1.22 17.05
C THR A 85 -17.66 1.17 15.53
N GLY A 86 -16.75 0.41 14.95
CA GLY A 86 -16.73 0.15 13.50
C GLY A 86 -17.94 -0.65 13.05
N ALA A 87 -18.30 -1.70 13.79
CA ALA A 87 -19.53 -2.47 13.52
C ALA A 87 -20.79 -1.64 13.73
N GLU A 88 -20.84 -0.81 14.78
CA GLU A 88 -21.97 0.11 15.03
C GLU A 88 -22.18 1.07 13.84
N PHE A 89 -21.12 1.59 13.26
CA PHE A 89 -21.19 2.41 12.06
C PHE A 89 -21.68 1.61 10.85
N LEU A 90 -21.16 0.40 10.64
CA LEU A 90 -21.55 -0.46 9.52
C LEU A 90 -23.00 -0.96 9.62
N ASN A 91 -23.48 -1.19 10.84
CA ASN A 91 -24.87 -1.63 11.09
C ASN A 91 -25.94 -0.58 10.77
N GLN A 92 -25.54 0.66 10.50
CA GLN A 92 -26.47 1.71 10.02
C GLN A 92 -26.77 1.59 8.52
N MET A 93 -26.02 0.76 7.80
CA MET A 93 -26.16 0.59 6.36
C MET A 93 -27.20 -0.46 6.03
N ASN A 94 -27.80 -0.34 4.86
CA ASN A 94 -28.72 -1.31 4.29
C ASN A 94 -28.24 -1.76 2.90
N VAL A 95 -28.64 -2.96 2.50
CA VAL A 95 -28.40 -3.43 1.13
C VAL A 95 -29.03 -2.46 0.14
N GLY A 96 -28.28 -2.05 -0.85
CA GLY A 96 -28.65 -1.04 -1.84
C GLY A 96 -28.23 0.39 -1.49
N ASP A 97 -27.77 0.66 -0.27
CA ASP A 97 -27.25 1.97 0.09
C ASP A 97 -26.00 2.32 -0.73
N LYS A 98 -25.86 3.59 -1.05
CA LYS A 98 -24.65 4.12 -1.67
C LYS A 98 -23.67 4.55 -0.59
N VAL A 99 -22.43 4.13 -0.72
CA VAL A 99 -21.31 4.50 0.15
C VAL A 99 -20.18 5.06 -0.67
N LYS A 100 -19.38 5.94 -0.07
CA LYS A 100 -18.19 6.50 -0.70
C LYS A 100 -16.96 6.08 0.06
N ILE A 101 -15.99 5.51 -0.65
CA ILE A 101 -14.67 5.20 -0.12
C ILE A 101 -13.70 6.25 -0.64
N ASN A 102 -13.12 7.02 0.27
CA ASN A 102 -12.09 8.00 -0.08
C ASN A 102 -10.71 7.44 0.22
N THR A 103 -9.84 7.41 -0.78
CA THR A 103 -8.44 7.00 -0.62
C THR A 103 -7.54 8.22 -0.76
N LYS A 104 -6.67 8.42 0.24
CA LYS A 104 -5.67 9.49 0.24
C LYS A 104 -4.30 8.89 0.48
N LEU A 105 -3.30 9.38 -0.21
CA LEU A 105 -1.91 9.09 0.08
C LEU A 105 -1.24 10.34 0.64
N THR A 106 -0.71 10.23 1.84
CA THR A 106 0.00 11.32 2.49
C THR A 106 1.43 10.90 2.84
N THR A 107 2.32 11.87 2.96
CA THR A 107 3.63 11.67 3.57
C THR A 107 3.48 11.51 5.09
N ARG A 108 4.57 11.16 5.79
CA ARG A 108 4.58 11.12 7.27
C ARG A 108 4.24 12.47 7.92
N THR A 109 4.31 13.56 7.18
CA THR A 109 4.00 14.94 7.63
C THR A 109 2.68 15.43 7.06
N ASP A 110 1.76 14.50 6.74
CA ASP A 110 0.40 14.73 6.22
C ASP A 110 0.29 15.57 4.94
N ASN A 111 1.41 15.73 4.21
CA ASN A 111 1.35 16.34 2.90
C ASN A 111 0.75 15.38 1.88
N LEU A 112 -0.31 15.81 1.20
CA LEU A 112 -0.96 15.03 0.17
C LEU A 112 0.00 14.73 -0.99
N ILE A 113 0.07 13.47 -1.39
CA ILE A 113 0.74 13.03 -2.62
C ILE A 113 -0.31 13.06 -3.74
N PRO A 114 -0.23 14.01 -4.68
CA PRO A 114 -1.35 14.28 -5.59
C PRO A 114 -1.54 13.18 -6.64
N ILE A 115 -0.47 12.52 -7.05
CA ILE A 115 -0.50 11.50 -8.09
C ILE A 115 0.42 10.35 -7.69
N ALA A 116 -0.11 9.13 -7.67
CA ALA A 116 0.66 7.89 -7.64
C ALA A 116 -0.17 6.80 -8.33
N GLU A 117 0.33 6.27 -9.43
CA GLU A 117 -0.30 5.16 -10.16
C GLU A 117 0.22 3.81 -9.65
N GLN A 118 1.49 3.78 -9.25
CA GLN A 118 2.15 2.60 -8.71
C GLN A 118 2.96 2.98 -7.47
N MET A 119 3.01 2.07 -6.52
CA MET A 119 3.83 2.22 -5.32
C MET A 119 4.60 0.93 -5.06
N LEU A 120 5.86 1.11 -4.70
CA LEU A 120 6.73 0.02 -4.24
C LEU A 120 7.28 0.39 -2.87
N THR A 121 7.37 -0.58 -1.99
CA THR A 121 8.07 -0.44 -0.72
C THR A 121 9.49 -0.93 -0.86
N GLY A 122 10.41 -0.26 -0.21
CA GLY A 122 11.81 -0.66 -0.14
C GLY A 122 12.40 -0.31 1.23
N ASN A 123 13.62 -0.78 1.47
CA ASN A 123 14.32 -0.48 2.72
C ASN A 123 14.55 1.03 2.87
N ALA A 124 15.07 1.70 1.84
CA ALA A 124 15.37 3.11 1.90
C ALA A 124 15.44 3.79 0.53
N LEU A 125 15.04 5.06 0.47
CA LEU A 125 15.46 5.97 -0.59
C LEU A 125 16.90 6.41 -0.31
N VAL A 126 17.85 5.86 -1.03
CA VAL A 126 19.29 6.01 -0.76
C VAL A 126 19.95 7.07 -1.63
N MET A 127 19.32 7.48 -2.74
CA MET A 127 19.72 8.63 -3.55
C MET A 127 18.49 9.44 -3.94
N ARG A 128 18.57 10.75 -3.76
CA ARG A 128 17.55 11.71 -4.19
C ARG A 128 18.20 12.83 -4.96
N GLU A 129 17.62 13.20 -6.11
CA GLU A 129 18.11 14.29 -6.94
C GLU A 129 19.62 14.19 -7.25
N GLY A 130 20.07 12.97 -7.55
CA GLY A 130 21.45 12.66 -7.88
C GLY A 130 22.45 12.73 -6.71
N LYS A 131 21.97 12.89 -5.46
CA LYS A 131 22.80 12.94 -4.23
C LYS A 131 22.42 11.81 -3.28
N LEU A 132 23.39 11.24 -2.59
CA LEU A 132 23.15 10.29 -1.51
C LEU A 132 22.34 10.95 -0.40
N THR A 133 21.41 10.19 0.18
CA THR A 133 20.58 10.65 1.31
C THR A 133 21.33 10.41 2.63
N PRO A 134 21.00 11.16 3.71
CA PRO A 134 21.55 10.89 5.05
C PRO A 134 21.26 9.46 5.53
N ARG A 135 20.17 8.85 5.08
CA ARG A 135 19.83 7.48 5.42
C ARG A 135 20.82 6.47 4.83
N ASN A 136 21.38 6.75 3.64
CA ASN A 136 22.47 5.94 3.10
C ASN A 136 23.71 5.97 3.98
N GLU A 137 24.03 7.11 4.57
CA GLU A 137 25.26 7.31 5.38
C GLU A 137 25.11 6.79 6.81
N ASN A 138 23.93 6.93 7.41
CA ASN A 138 23.72 6.71 8.83
C ASN A 138 23.25 5.29 9.19
N GLU A 139 22.82 4.48 8.23
CA GLU A 139 22.39 3.11 8.48
C GLU A 139 23.55 2.15 8.20
N ALA A 140 24.05 1.46 9.25
CA ALA A 140 25.16 0.50 9.15
C ALA A 140 24.90 -0.56 8.06
N TYR A 141 23.67 -1.00 7.89
CA TYR A 141 23.28 -1.93 6.82
C TYR A 141 23.58 -1.38 5.42
N ASN A 142 23.40 -0.09 5.20
CA ASN A 142 23.62 0.53 3.89
C ASN A 142 25.12 0.70 3.57
N SER A 143 25.99 0.82 4.57
CA SER A 143 27.44 0.91 4.40
C SER A 143 28.12 -0.45 4.21
N GLN A 144 27.49 -1.54 4.62
CA GLN A 144 28.05 -2.89 4.52
C GLN A 144 27.87 -3.48 3.11
N THR A 145 28.74 -4.44 2.80
CA THR A 145 28.74 -5.15 1.53
C THR A 145 27.83 -6.37 1.58
N TYR A 146 26.79 -6.34 0.75
CA TYR A 146 25.80 -7.42 0.61
C TYR A 146 25.38 -7.57 -0.86
N SER A 147 24.56 -8.58 -1.15
CA SER A 147 23.70 -8.55 -2.34
C SER A 147 22.79 -7.33 -2.27
N ARG A 148 22.49 -6.75 -3.42
CA ARG A 148 21.64 -5.58 -3.48
C ARG A 148 20.65 -5.70 -4.61
N SER A 149 19.41 -5.32 -4.33
CA SER A 149 18.39 -5.04 -5.33
C SER A 149 18.01 -3.58 -5.22
N GLY A 150 17.98 -2.87 -6.33
CA GLY A 150 17.68 -1.46 -6.33
C GLY A 150 16.82 -1.06 -7.51
N ILE A 151 16.07 0.00 -7.30
CA ILE A 151 15.25 0.65 -8.33
C ILE A 151 15.72 2.09 -8.45
N GLY A 152 16.04 2.50 -9.68
CA GLY A 152 16.36 3.88 -10.01
C GLY A 152 15.34 4.47 -10.99
N MET A 153 15.17 5.77 -10.94
CA MET A 153 14.34 6.51 -11.90
C MET A 153 15.11 7.69 -12.47
N SER A 154 15.00 7.93 -13.77
CA SER A 154 15.58 9.12 -14.43
C SER A 154 14.93 10.41 -13.91
N GLN A 155 15.58 11.56 -14.16
CA GLN A 155 15.09 12.87 -13.72
C GLN A 155 13.75 13.24 -14.36
N ASP A 156 13.55 12.88 -15.63
CA ASP A 156 12.31 13.13 -16.37
C ASP A 156 11.19 12.10 -16.07
N GLY A 157 11.46 11.11 -15.20
CA GLY A 157 10.50 10.07 -14.80
C GLY A 157 10.18 9.03 -15.89
N LYS A 158 10.88 9.04 -17.03
CA LYS A 158 10.53 8.18 -18.17
C LYS A 158 11.29 6.86 -18.22
N THR A 159 12.40 6.74 -17.49
CA THR A 159 13.24 5.54 -17.49
C THR A 159 13.31 4.97 -16.09
N LEU A 160 12.95 3.71 -15.97
CA LEU A 160 13.10 2.92 -14.74
C LEU A 160 14.33 2.02 -14.91
N TYR A 161 15.20 2.04 -13.92
CA TYR A 161 16.39 1.20 -13.83
C TYR A 161 16.19 0.16 -12.75
N LEU A 162 16.43 -1.09 -13.07
CA LEU A 162 16.43 -2.20 -12.11
C LEU A 162 17.85 -2.74 -12.03
N ILE A 163 18.34 -2.96 -10.82
CA ILE A 163 19.68 -3.53 -10.59
C ILE A 163 19.57 -4.65 -9.56
N VAL A 164 20.28 -5.74 -9.84
CA VAL A 164 20.54 -6.82 -8.89
C VAL A 164 22.05 -7.06 -8.88
N ILE A 165 22.62 -7.14 -7.70
CA ILE A 165 24.05 -7.36 -7.47
C ILE A 165 24.21 -8.56 -6.54
N ASP A 166 24.87 -9.61 -7.02
CA ASP A 166 25.11 -10.82 -6.23
C ASP A 166 26.14 -10.60 -5.13
N TYR A 167 26.14 -11.48 -4.13
CA TYR A 167 27.09 -11.48 -3.03
C TYR A 167 27.65 -12.89 -2.79
N LYS A 168 28.94 -12.96 -2.48
CA LYS A 168 29.66 -14.23 -2.23
C LYS A 168 29.56 -15.25 -3.37
N SER A 169 29.46 -14.77 -4.61
CA SER A 169 29.57 -15.61 -5.79
C SER A 169 31.02 -15.64 -6.33
N SER A 170 31.31 -16.51 -7.26
CA SER A 170 32.62 -16.57 -7.92
C SER A 170 32.95 -15.31 -8.73
N THR A 171 31.97 -14.50 -9.05
CA THR A 171 32.08 -13.32 -9.93
C THR A 171 31.70 -12.01 -9.24
N SER A 172 31.16 -12.05 -8.02
CA SER A 172 30.73 -10.85 -7.29
C SER A 172 31.00 -10.95 -5.79
N VAL A 173 31.58 -9.90 -5.27
CA VAL A 173 31.82 -9.71 -3.83
C VAL A 173 30.67 -8.94 -3.14
N GLY A 174 29.66 -8.55 -3.90
CA GLY A 174 28.58 -7.68 -3.42
C GLY A 174 28.98 -6.20 -3.43
N THR A 175 28.10 -5.37 -2.87
CA THR A 175 28.33 -3.93 -2.80
C THR A 175 27.61 -3.28 -1.62
N ASN A 176 27.99 -2.04 -1.29
CA ASN A 176 27.20 -1.16 -0.43
C ASN A 176 26.22 -0.33 -1.27
N THR A 177 25.27 0.35 -0.63
CA THR A 177 24.26 1.14 -1.33
C THR A 177 24.83 2.37 -2.05
N ALA A 178 25.91 2.97 -1.54
CA ALA A 178 26.55 4.11 -2.19
C ALA A 178 27.13 3.73 -3.56
N THR A 179 27.81 2.59 -3.65
CA THR A 179 28.33 2.06 -4.92
C THR A 179 27.21 1.66 -5.86
N MET A 180 26.14 1.02 -5.35
CA MET A 180 24.95 0.75 -6.16
C MET A 180 24.33 2.02 -6.74
N CYS A 181 24.21 3.07 -5.93
CA CYS A 181 23.73 4.38 -6.39
C CYS A 181 24.64 4.97 -7.46
N TYR A 182 25.96 4.85 -7.31
CA TYR A 182 26.91 5.32 -8.30
C TYR A 182 26.71 4.62 -9.64
N ILE A 183 26.57 3.30 -9.65
CA ILE A 183 26.32 2.51 -10.86
C ILE A 183 25.03 2.97 -11.54
N LEU A 184 23.96 3.08 -10.78
CA LEU A 184 22.66 3.52 -11.32
C LEU A 184 22.71 4.97 -11.82
N LYS A 185 23.43 5.85 -11.14
CA LYS A 185 23.63 7.24 -11.56
C LYS A 185 24.39 7.33 -12.90
N GLN A 186 25.42 6.50 -13.09
CA GLN A 186 26.13 6.42 -14.37
C GLN A 186 25.23 5.93 -15.51
N ALA A 187 24.23 5.08 -15.19
CA ALA A 187 23.20 4.66 -16.14
C ALA A 187 22.14 5.74 -16.44
N GLY A 188 22.07 6.81 -15.63
CA GLY A 188 21.11 7.91 -15.80
C GLY A 188 20.06 8.04 -14.70
N ALA A 189 20.14 7.25 -13.63
CA ALA A 189 19.21 7.36 -12.51
C ALA A 189 19.42 8.66 -11.73
N TRP A 190 18.31 9.30 -11.36
CA TRP A 190 18.28 10.54 -10.56
C TRP A 190 17.86 10.30 -9.12
N ASN A 191 16.91 9.38 -8.93
CA ASN A 191 16.49 8.87 -7.63
C ASN A 191 16.74 7.37 -7.57
N VAL A 192 17.13 6.84 -6.40
CA VAL A 192 17.38 5.40 -6.20
C VAL A 192 16.84 4.97 -4.85
N ALA A 193 16.04 3.92 -4.86
CA ALA A 193 15.61 3.19 -3.69
C ALA A 193 16.38 1.85 -3.59
N ASN A 194 16.90 1.55 -2.41
CA ASN A 194 17.38 0.22 -2.07
C ASN A 194 16.16 -0.63 -1.69
N MET A 195 16.00 -1.75 -2.35
CA MET A 195 14.96 -2.72 -2.04
C MET A 195 15.41 -3.59 -0.86
N ASP A 196 14.51 -4.42 -0.37
CA ASP A 196 14.86 -5.38 0.68
C ASP A 196 15.93 -6.36 0.16
N ALA A 197 16.91 -6.66 0.99
CA ALA A 197 18.04 -7.52 0.61
C ALA A 197 17.67 -8.99 0.77
N GLY A 198 16.64 -9.41 0.11
CA GLY A 198 16.28 -10.80 -0.06
C GLY A 198 16.49 -11.18 -1.51
N GLY A 199 17.57 -11.77 -1.82
CA GLY A 199 17.83 -12.33 -3.12
C GLY A 199 18.19 -13.78 -2.99
#